data_cf9b0dcb5471a4a8445bc5eede7a1867
#
_entry.id   cf9b0dcb5471a4a8445bc5eede7a1867
#
_cell.length_a   1.000
_cell.length_b   1.000
_cell.length_c   1.000
_cell.angle_alpha   90.00
_cell.angle_beta   90.00
_cell.angle_gamma   90.00
#
_symmetry.space_group_name_H-M   'P 1'
#
loop_
_entity.id
_entity.type
_entity.pdbx_description
1 polymer ?
#
loop_
_entity_poly.entity_id
_entity_poly.type
_entity_poly.pdbx_seq_one_letter_code
_entity_poly.pdbx_strand_id
1 'polypeptide(L)'
;MKSKLLFIPLFFLIFLMCIPSRADVRCGADRTTLLLSQLKGKQVALVVNQTSLTVHGTHLLDTLFQSGVTLTKIFAPEHGFRGTADAGETIKNGRDGKTVLPIVSLYGKNKKPLPTQLSDTDAVIFDIQDVGARFYTYISTLYYVMQACAENGKEVIVLDRPNPCDYVDGPVLKPAYKSFVGMLPIPILHGCTIGEMAQMI
;
A
#
# COMPACT_ATOMS: atom_id res chain seq x y z
N MET A 1 -15.31 -35.20 53.52
CA MET A 1 -15.62 -33.82 53.03
C MET A 1 -14.36 -33.00 52.77
N LYS A 2 -13.49 -33.39 51.86
CA LYS A 2 -12.22 -32.60 51.55
C LYS A 2 -11.87 -32.48 50.08
N SER A 3 -12.80 -32.77 49.13
CA SER A 3 -12.46 -32.75 47.70
C SER A 3 -13.07 -31.60 46.88
N LYS A 4 -13.84 -30.69 47.48
CA LYS A 4 -14.53 -29.62 46.73
C LYS A 4 -13.75 -28.31 46.62
N LEU A 5 -12.62 -28.15 47.33
CA LEU A 5 -11.89 -26.88 47.32
C LEU A 5 -10.82 -26.80 46.25
N LEU A 6 -10.47 -27.89 45.58
CA LEU A 6 -9.38 -27.93 44.60
C LEU A 6 -9.83 -27.58 43.18
N PHE A 7 -11.13 -27.68 42.84
CA PHE A 7 -11.61 -27.44 41.50
C PHE A 7 -11.86 -25.97 41.17
N ILE A 8 -12.18 -25.13 42.14
CA ILE A 8 -12.44 -23.72 41.95
C ILE A 8 -11.20 -22.92 41.51
N PRO A 9 -10.01 -23.06 42.11
CA PRO A 9 -8.82 -22.32 41.66
C PRO A 9 -8.32 -22.80 40.30
N LEU A 10 -8.48 -24.09 39.96
CA LEU A 10 -8.07 -24.60 38.65
C LEU A 10 -8.95 -24.05 37.51
N PHE A 11 -10.26 -23.92 37.74
CA PHE A 11 -11.19 -23.34 36.75
C PHE A 11 -10.92 -21.84 36.55
N PHE A 12 -10.59 -21.13 37.61
CA PHE A 12 -10.22 -19.70 37.54
C PHE A 12 -8.86 -19.49 36.84
N LEU A 13 -7.91 -20.41 36.98
CA LEU A 13 -6.60 -20.37 36.33
C LEU A 13 -6.75 -20.62 34.82
N ILE A 14 -7.64 -21.52 34.40
CA ILE A 14 -7.92 -21.78 32.98
C ILE A 14 -8.63 -20.58 32.33
N PHE A 15 -9.51 -19.89 33.05
CA PHE A 15 -10.19 -18.70 32.55
C PHE A 15 -9.25 -17.49 32.36
N LEU A 16 -8.19 -17.40 33.20
CA LEU A 16 -7.15 -16.36 33.03
C LEU A 16 -6.22 -16.61 31.82
N MET A 17 -6.15 -17.85 31.31
CA MET A 17 -5.33 -18.17 30.13
C MET A 17 -6.05 -17.88 28.81
N CYS A 18 -7.35 -17.57 28.81
CA CYS A 18 -8.13 -17.18 27.65
C CYS A 18 -8.21 -15.66 27.46
N ILE A 19 -7.15 -14.92 27.78
CA ILE A 19 -7.07 -13.52 27.34
C ILE A 19 -6.82 -13.55 25.82
N PRO A 20 -7.79 -13.09 24.99
CA PRO A 20 -7.56 -13.06 23.57
C PRO A 20 -6.35 -12.15 23.31
N SER A 21 -5.25 -12.74 22.88
CA SER A 21 -4.11 -11.97 22.38
C SER A 21 -4.58 -11.26 21.12
N ARG A 22 -4.95 -10.01 21.21
CA ARG A 22 -5.14 -9.16 20.03
C ARG A 22 -3.76 -8.96 19.43
N ALA A 23 -3.50 -9.65 18.33
CA ALA A 23 -2.37 -9.32 17.49
C ALA A 23 -2.55 -7.89 17.01
N ASP A 24 -1.62 -7.02 17.38
CA ASP A 24 -1.61 -5.63 16.91
C ASP A 24 -1.20 -5.64 15.42
N VAL A 25 -2.12 -5.22 14.55
CA VAL A 25 -1.88 -5.18 13.10
C VAL A 25 -0.95 -4.01 12.81
N ARG A 26 0.26 -4.30 12.33
CA ARG A 26 1.23 -3.27 11.91
C ARG A 26 1.24 -3.16 10.40
N CYS A 27 0.93 -1.98 9.87
CA CYS A 27 1.09 -1.68 8.46
C CYS A 27 2.56 -1.74 8.04
N GLY A 28 2.82 -1.99 6.75
CA GLY A 28 4.18 -1.98 6.21
C GLY A 28 4.93 -0.68 6.49
N ALA A 29 4.25 0.47 6.42
CA ALA A 29 4.80 1.79 6.71
C ALA A 29 5.32 1.95 8.17
N ASP A 30 4.80 1.17 9.11
CA ASP A 30 5.21 1.21 10.52
C ASP A 30 6.46 0.36 10.82
N ARG A 31 6.93 -0.41 9.85
CA ARG A 31 8.16 -1.20 9.94
C ARG A 31 9.39 -0.40 9.50
N THR A 32 9.50 0.84 9.96
CA THR A 32 10.47 1.83 9.48
C THR A 32 11.92 1.33 9.55
N THR A 33 12.33 0.69 10.65
CA THR A 33 13.71 0.15 10.80
C THR A 33 14.05 -0.86 9.70
N LEU A 34 13.13 -1.78 9.41
CA LEU A 34 13.30 -2.77 8.35
C LEU A 34 13.36 -2.09 6.98
N LEU A 35 12.43 -1.18 6.73
CA LEU A 35 12.36 -0.43 5.48
C LEU A 35 13.65 0.37 5.23
N LEU A 36 14.12 1.13 6.20
CA LEU A 36 15.35 1.91 6.08
C LEU A 36 16.57 1.03 5.80
N SER A 37 16.65 -0.18 6.39
CA SER A 37 17.74 -1.11 6.09
C SER A 37 17.73 -1.60 4.64
N GLN A 38 16.55 -1.81 4.05
CA GLN A 38 16.39 -2.23 2.65
C GLN A 38 16.68 -1.08 1.66
N LEU A 39 16.49 0.17 2.07
CA LEU A 39 16.66 1.36 1.23
C LEU A 39 18.08 1.94 1.26
N LYS A 40 18.96 1.39 2.09
CA LYS A 40 20.32 1.93 2.25
C LYS A 40 21.08 1.98 0.92
N GLY A 41 21.52 3.19 0.54
CA GLY A 41 22.27 3.45 -0.69
C GLY A 41 21.46 3.43 -1.99
N LYS A 42 20.12 3.28 -1.90
CA LYS A 42 19.24 3.27 -3.08
C LYS A 42 18.64 4.65 -3.34
N GLN A 43 18.41 4.94 -4.61
CA GLN A 43 17.57 6.04 -5.08
C GLN A 43 16.14 5.55 -5.18
N VAL A 44 15.22 6.20 -4.47
CA VAL A 44 13.86 5.70 -4.21
C VAL A 44 12.80 6.64 -4.78
N ALA A 45 11.87 6.10 -5.56
CA ALA A 45 10.63 6.78 -5.90
C ALA A 45 9.47 6.25 -5.05
N LEU A 46 8.46 7.09 -4.83
CA LEU A 46 7.29 6.75 -4.01
C LEU A 46 6.02 6.77 -4.84
N VAL A 47 5.18 5.75 -4.72
CA VAL A 47 3.79 5.74 -5.18
C VAL A 47 2.92 5.84 -3.93
N VAL A 48 2.43 7.03 -3.64
CA VAL A 48 1.79 7.39 -2.37
C VAL A 48 0.62 8.35 -2.60
N ASN A 49 -0.31 8.38 -1.65
CA ASN A 49 -1.41 9.34 -1.60
C ASN A 49 -1.66 9.80 -0.14
N GLN A 50 -2.77 10.46 0.13
CA GLN A 50 -3.16 10.94 1.46
C GLN A 50 -3.30 9.84 2.52
N THR A 51 -3.45 8.58 2.11
CA THR A 51 -3.58 7.44 3.03
C THR A 51 -2.24 6.85 3.48
N SER A 52 -1.13 7.29 2.90
CA SER A 52 0.22 6.80 3.16
C SER A 52 0.76 7.31 4.51
N LEU A 53 0.02 7.02 5.59
CA LEU A 53 0.31 7.46 6.94
C LEU A 53 0.87 6.32 7.80
N THR A 54 1.82 6.65 8.67
CA THR A 54 2.25 5.77 9.77
C THR A 54 1.19 5.76 10.88
N VAL A 55 1.31 4.86 11.85
CA VAL A 55 0.46 4.80 13.05
C VAL A 55 0.43 6.12 13.83
N HIS A 56 1.47 6.94 13.72
CA HIS A 56 1.56 8.26 14.35
C HIS A 56 0.94 9.38 13.51
N GLY A 57 0.29 9.08 12.38
CA GLY A 57 -0.30 10.08 11.48
C GLY A 57 0.71 10.86 10.64
N THR A 58 2.00 10.50 10.68
CA THR A 58 3.02 11.12 9.83
C THR A 58 3.01 10.47 8.44
N HIS A 59 3.03 11.29 7.40
CA HIS A 59 3.08 10.78 6.03
C HIS A 59 4.40 10.06 5.75
N LEU A 60 4.36 8.92 5.05
CA LEU A 60 5.54 8.11 4.74
C LEU A 60 6.65 8.92 4.04
N LEU A 61 6.29 9.79 3.09
CA LEU A 61 7.23 10.70 2.45
C LEU A 61 8.03 11.50 3.48
N ASP A 62 7.35 12.11 4.44
CA ASP A 62 7.99 12.94 5.47
C ASP A 62 8.91 12.10 6.36
N THR A 63 8.46 10.89 6.73
CA THR A 63 9.26 9.94 7.53
C THR A 63 10.55 9.54 6.82
N LEU A 64 10.47 9.18 5.54
CA LEU A 64 11.66 8.76 4.76
C LEU A 64 12.58 9.94 4.45
N PHE A 65 12.02 11.12 4.14
CA PHE A 65 12.77 12.33 3.88
C PHE A 65 13.58 12.76 5.12
N GLN A 66 12.96 12.78 6.29
CA GLN A 66 13.62 13.08 7.57
C GLN A 66 14.67 12.04 7.97
N SER A 67 14.48 10.79 7.54
CA SER A 67 15.43 9.69 7.79
C SER A 67 16.62 9.69 6.83
N GLY A 68 16.73 10.67 5.91
CA GLY A 68 17.86 10.80 4.99
C GLY A 68 17.85 9.81 3.83
N VAL A 69 16.70 9.20 3.50
CA VAL A 69 16.56 8.37 2.30
C VAL A 69 16.67 9.24 1.05
N THR A 70 17.44 8.80 0.06
CA THR A 70 17.58 9.50 -1.23
C THR A 70 16.31 9.32 -2.05
N LEU A 71 15.38 10.27 -1.93
CA LEU A 71 14.12 10.26 -2.67
C LEU A 71 14.28 11.00 -4.00
N THR A 72 13.81 10.40 -5.10
CA THR A 72 13.94 10.97 -6.46
C THR A 72 12.67 11.69 -6.90
N LYS A 73 11.50 11.09 -6.67
CA LYS A 73 10.19 11.63 -7.08
C LYS A 73 9.03 10.95 -6.39
N ILE A 74 7.85 11.55 -6.58
CA ILE A 74 6.56 11.05 -6.14
C ILE A 74 5.74 10.72 -7.38
N PHE A 75 5.24 9.51 -7.48
CA PHE A 75 4.21 9.11 -8.44
C PHE A 75 2.84 9.26 -7.78
N ALA A 76 2.02 10.14 -8.31
CA ALA A 76 0.69 10.44 -7.78
C ALA A 76 -0.40 9.65 -8.54
N PRO A 77 -1.18 8.78 -7.85
CA PRO A 77 -2.31 8.07 -8.44
C PRO A 77 -3.52 8.98 -8.64
N GLU A 78 -4.67 8.42 -9.00
CA GLU A 78 -5.96 9.11 -8.96
C GLU A 78 -6.18 9.79 -7.61
N HIS A 79 -6.85 10.92 -7.59
CA HIS A 79 -7.00 11.88 -6.47
C HIS A 79 -5.71 12.61 -6.05
N GLY A 80 -4.56 12.29 -6.66
CA GLY A 80 -3.30 12.98 -6.43
C GLY A 80 -2.59 12.57 -5.14
N PHE A 81 -1.41 13.14 -4.96
CA PHE A 81 -0.53 12.83 -3.82
C PHE A 81 -1.13 13.26 -2.46
N ARG A 82 -1.85 14.39 -2.40
CA ARG A 82 -2.46 14.90 -1.16
C ARG A 82 -3.97 14.62 -1.08
N GLY A 83 -4.56 13.91 -2.07
CA GLY A 83 -5.98 13.58 -2.07
C GLY A 83 -6.92 14.77 -2.21
N THR A 84 -6.47 15.84 -2.87
CA THR A 84 -7.23 17.09 -3.02
C THR A 84 -7.99 17.18 -4.33
N ALA A 85 -7.78 16.24 -5.26
CA ALA A 85 -8.46 16.20 -6.56
C ALA A 85 -9.73 15.32 -6.50
N ASP A 86 -10.77 15.73 -7.20
CA ASP A 86 -12.00 14.99 -7.33
C ASP A 86 -11.83 13.71 -8.18
N ALA A 87 -12.80 12.80 -8.10
CA ALA A 87 -12.82 11.60 -8.91
C ALA A 87 -12.85 11.95 -10.41
N GLY A 88 -11.91 11.38 -11.18
CA GLY A 88 -11.76 11.66 -12.60
C GLY A 88 -11.05 12.97 -12.93
N GLU A 89 -10.68 13.78 -11.95
CA GLU A 89 -9.93 15.01 -12.18
C GLU A 89 -8.50 14.72 -12.66
N THR A 90 -8.02 15.54 -13.60
CA THR A 90 -6.66 15.41 -14.13
C THR A 90 -5.62 15.79 -13.09
N ILE A 91 -4.79 14.84 -12.70
CA ILE A 91 -3.64 15.07 -11.82
C ILE A 91 -2.49 15.67 -12.64
N LYS A 92 -2.06 16.87 -12.28
CA LYS A 92 -0.96 17.56 -12.95
C LYS A 92 0.39 17.17 -12.35
N ASN A 93 1.41 17.15 -13.20
CA ASN A 93 2.79 17.13 -12.73
C ASN A 93 3.12 18.42 -11.97
N GLY A 94 4.01 18.32 -10.99
CA GLY A 94 4.36 19.48 -10.16
C GLY A 94 5.56 19.21 -9.27
N ARG A 95 5.63 19.94 -8.18
CA ARG A 95 6.60 19.70 -7.09
C ARG A 95 5.88 19.75 -5.76
N ASP A 96 6.29 18.89 -4.82
CA ASP A 96 5.80 18.95 -3.45
C ASP A 96 6.34 20.22 -2.76
N GLY A 97 5.46 20.97 -2.13
CA GLY A 97 5.81 22.27 -1.51
C GLY A 97 6.77 22.14 -0.32
N LYS A 98 6.86 20.97 0.30
CA LYS A 98 7.67 20.73 1.50
C LYS A 98 9.05 20.14 1.16
N THR A 99 9.11 19.15 0.29
CA THR A 99 10.35 18.43 -0.06
C THR A 99 10.96 18.87 -1.38
N VAL A 100 10.23 19.67 -2.17
CA VAL A 100 10.58 20.13 -3.52
C VAL A 100 10.72 18.96 -4.53
N LEU A 101 10.40 17.73 -4.13
CA LEU A 101 10.46 16.56 -5.00
C LEU A 101 9.48 16.68 -6.18
N PRO A 102 9.89 16.22 -7.37
CA PRO A 102 9.00 16.16 -8.52
C PRO A 102 7.79 15.25 -8.23
N ILE A 103 6.60 15.71 -8.60
CA ILE A 103 5.37 14.91 -8.61
C ILE A 103 5.06 14.56 -10.06
N VAL A 104 4.95 13.26 -10.34
CA VAL A 104 4.61 12.69 -11.64
C VAL A 104 3.25 12.04 -11.56
N SER A 105 2.31 12.47 -12.38
CA SER A 105 0.97 11.89 -12.43
C SER A 105 0.98 10.50 -13.06
N LEU A 106 0.34 9.55 -12.39
CA LEU A 106 -0.03 8.23 -12.94
C LEU A 106 -1.54 8.12 -13.22
N TYR A 107 -2.21 9.26 -13.49
CA TYR A 107 -3.61 9.29 -13.83
C TYR A 107 -3.86 10.12 -15.10
N GLY A 108 -4.92 9.78 -15.83
CA GLY A 108 -5.24 10.42 -17.11
C GLY A 108 -4.49 9.78 -18.29
N LYS A 109 -3.66 10.53 -18.99
CA LYS A 109 -2.95 10.04 -20.20
C LYS A 109 -1.87 8.99 -19.88
N ASN A 110 -1.12 9.17 -18.81
CA ASN A 110 -0.01 8.29 -18.40
C ASN A 110 -0.39 7.56 -17.13
N LYS A 111 -0.79 6.29 -17.26
CA LYS A 111 -1.15 5.43 -16.12
C LYS A 111 0.00 4.51 -15.68
N LYS A 112 1.03 4.40 -16.51
CA LYS A 112 2.21 3.56 -16.29
C LYS A 112 3.45 4.45 -16.26
N PRO A 113 4.37 4.29 -15.30
CA PRO A 113 5.65 4.99 -15.30
C PRO A 113 6.41 4.77 -16.62
N LEU A 114 6.95 5.83 -17.19
CA LEU A 114 7.79 5.75 -18.39
C LEU A 114 9.22 5.33 -18.02
N PRO A 115 9.98 4.67 -18.92
CA PRO A 115 11.39 4.32 -18.68
C PRO A 115 12.24 5.53 -18.26
N THR A 116 12.02 6.68 -18.87
CA THR A 116 12.74 7.93 -18.54
C THR A 116 12.40 8.45 -17.13
N GLN A 117 11.24 8.10 -16.59
CA GLN A 117 10.83 8.47 -15.23
C GLN A 117 11.41 7.53 -14.17
N LEU A 118 11.92 6.35 -14.58
CA LEU A 118 12.54 5.36 -13.71
C LEU A 118 14.07 5.33 -13.82
N SER A 119 14.66 6.11 -14.72
CA SER A 119 16.11 6.06 -15.03
C SER A 119 17.00 6.41 -13.83
N ASP A 120 16.55 7.30 -12.95
CA ASP A 120 17.24 7.76 -11.74
C ASP A 120 16.72 7.08 -10.45
N THR A 121 16.12 5.90 -10.58
CA THR A 121 15.46 5.18 -9.48
C THR A 121 15.97 3.75 -9.43
N ASP A 122 16.30 3.24 -8.24
CA ASP A 122 16.69 1.86 -7.99
C ASP A 122 15.49 1.05 -7.48
N ALA A 123 14.67 1.66 -6.61
CA ALA A 123 13.51 1.03 -6.01
C ALA A 123 12.29 1.97 -6.00
N VAL A 124 11.11 1.39 -6.19
CA VAL A 124 9.83 2.07 -6.09
C VAL A 124 9.07 1.52 -4.90
N ILE A 125 8.70 2.39 -3.95
CA ILE A 125 7.84 2.03 -2.83
C ILE A 125 6.39 2.32 -3.21
N PHE A 126 5.53 1.34 -3.05
CA PHE A 126 4.09 1.48 -3.16
C PHE A 126 3.45 1.44 -1.77
N ASP A 127 2.80 2.53 -1.36
CA ASP A 127 2.13 2.65 -0.07
C ASP A 127 0.80 3.38 -0.22
N ILE A 128 -0.28 2.65 -0.45
CA ILE A 128 -1.63 3.18 -0.60
C ILE A 128 -2.60 2.24 0.10
N GLN A 129 -3.55 2.79 0.87
CA GLN A 129 -4.66 2.02 1.44
C GLN A 129 -5.65 1.69 0.33
N ASP A 130 -5.80 0.41 0.02
CA ASP A 130 -6.89 -0.08 -0.82
C ASP A 130 -8.19 -0.20 0.00
N VAL A 131 -9.33 -0.26 -0.70
CA VAL A 131 -10.66 -0.31 -0.07
C VAL A 131 -11.34 -1.68 -0.19
N GLY A 132 -10.69 -2.67 -0.82
CA GLY A 132 -11.21 -4.01 -1.01
C GLY A 132 -12.19 -4.17 -2.17
N ALA A 133 -12.37 -3.13 -3.01
CA ALA A 133 -13.28 -3.15 -4.15
C ALA A 133 -12.51 -3.02 -5.48
N ARG A 134 -12.71 -3.98 -6.39
CA ARG A 134 -12.00 -4.12 -7.67
C ARG A 134 -11.99 -2.88 -8.55
N PHE A 135 -13.05 -2.07 -8.52
CA PHE A 135 -13.18 -0.89 -9.37
C PHE A 135 -12.44 0.34 -8.85
N TYR A 136 -11.87 0.29 -7.64
CA TYR A 136 -10.89 1.29 -7.20
C TYR A 136 -9.58 1.11 -7.98
N THR A 137 -9.05 2.22 -8.48
CA THR A 137 -7.96 2.21 -9.47
C THR A 137 -6.58 1.91 -8.90
N TYR A 138 -6.44 1.81 -7.57
CA TYR A 138 -5.15 1.61 -6.91
C TYR A 138 -4.51 0.27 -7.25
N ILE A 139 -5.31 -0.80 -7.40
CA ILE A 139 -4.83 -2.11 -7.88
C ILE A 139 -4.27 -1.98 -9.31
N SER A 140 -4.94 -1.22 -10.17
CA SER A 140 -4.49 -0.98 -11.54
C SER A 140 -3.21 -0.14 -11.59
N THR A 141 -3.08 0.84 -10.69
CA THR A 141 -1.85 1.62 -10.52
C THR A 141 -0.71 0.71 -10.07
N LEU A 142 -0.93 -0.16 -9.08
CA LEU A 142 0.05 -1.16 -8.64
C LEU A 142 0.50 -2.05 -9.81
N TYR A 143 -0.45 -2.61 -10.57
CA TYR A 143 -0.17 -3.44 -11.72
C TYR A 143 0.78 -2.75 -12.71
N TYR A 144 0.47 -1.50 -13.10
CA TYR A 144 1.29 -0.76 -14.05
C TYR A 144 2.65 -0.33 -13.49
N VAL A 145 2.73 -0.03 -12.20
CA VAL A 145 4.00 0.25 -11.53
C VAL A 145 4.89 -0.98 -11.51
N MET A 146 4.36 -2.14 -11.11
CA MET A 146 5.09 -3.40 -11.10
C MET A 146 5.55 -3.79 -12.50
N GLN A 147 4.66 -3.68 -13.50
CA GLN A 147 5.00 -3.93 -14.90
C GLN A 147 6.14 -3.01 -15.38
N ALA A 148 6.03 -1.70 -15.13
CA ALA A 148 7.07 -0.74 -15.54
C ALA A 148 8.41 -1.03 -14.85
N CYS A 149 8.40 -1.36 -13.56
CA CYS A 149 9.59 -1.70 -12.81
C CYS A 149 10.24 -2.99 -13.32
N ALA A 150 9.46 -4.04 -13.57
CA ALA A 150 9.96 -5.29 -14.13
C ALA A 150 10.61 -5.10 -15.51
N GLU A 151 9.97 -4.33 -16.40
CA GLU A 151 10.50 -4.01 -17.74
C GLU A 151 11.79 -3.18 -17.69
N ASN A 152 12.06 -2.46 -16.61
CA ASN A 152 13.22 -1.58 -16.44
C ASN A 152 14.23 -2.08 -15.39
N GLY A 153 14.06 -3.30 -14.87
CA GLY A 153 14.95 -3.90 -13.87
C GLY A 153 14.98 -3.14 -12.55
N LYS A 154 13.84 -2.56 -12.12
CA LYS A 154 13.71 -1.82 -10.86
C LYS A 154 13.00 -2.65 -9.80
N GLU A 155 13.42 -2.52 -8.56
CA GLU A 155 12.78 -3.17 -7.42
C GLU A 155 11.46 -2.49 -7.08
N VAL A 156 10.46 -3.28 -6.65
CA VAL A 156 9.20 -2.76 -6.08
C VAL A 156 9.07 -3.26 -4.65
N ILE A 157 8.82 -2.34 -3.72
CA ILE A 157 8.56 -2.63 -2.31
C ILE A 157 7.11 -2.20 -2.02
N VAL A 158 6.25 -3.17 -1.74
CA VAL A 158 4.85 -2.89 -1.36
C VAL A 158 4.76 -2.86 0.16
N LEU A 159 4.34 -1.72 0.70
CA LEU A 159 4.05 -1.57 2.12
C LEU A 159 2.59 -1.95 2.35
N ASP A 160 2.39 -3.19 2.81
CA ASP A 160 1.07 -3.76 2.94
C ASP A 160 0.24 -3.08 4.03
N ARG A 161 -1.07 -3.02 3.78
CA ARG A 161 -2.09 -2.44 4.66
C ARG A 161 -3.29 -3.38 4.75
N PRO A 162 -3.97 -3.45 5.92
CA PRO A 162 -5.13 -4.31 6.07
C PRO A 162 -6.24 -3.90 5.09
N ASN A 163 -6.92 -4.89 4.52
CA ASN A 163 -8.12 -4.65 3.74
C ASN A 163 -9.29 -4.33 4.70
N PRO A 164 -10.01 -3.22 4.54
CA PRO A 164 -11.18 -2.90 5.36
C PRO A 164 -12.39 -3.81 5.10
N CYS A 165 -12.38 -4.54 3.97
CA CYS A 165 -13.41 -5.50 3.60
C CYS A 165 -12.86 -6.93 3.75
N ASP A 166 -13.36 -7.68 4.73
CA ASP A 166 -12.86 -9.01 5.12
C ASP A 166 -13.59 -10.18 4.44
N TYR A 167 -14.45 -9.91 3.47
CA TYR A 167 -15.20 -10.93 2.74
C TYR A 167 -15.05 -10.77 1.22
N VAL A 168 -15.37 -11.86 0.50
CA VAL A 168 -15.31 -11.94 -0.96
C VAL A 168 -16.73 -12.02 -1.50
N ASP A 169 -17.10 -11.15 -2.44
CA ASP A 169 -18.43 -11.13 -3.05
C ASP A 169 -18.43 -10.53 -4.46
N GLY A 170 -19.48 -10.85 -5.19
CA GLY A 170 -19.76 -10.37 -6.53
C GLY A 170 -19.05 -11.16 -7.63
N PRO A 171 -19.41 -10.90 -8.90
CA PRO A 171 -18.90 -11.64 -10.03
C PRO A 171 -17.42 -11.36 -10.30
N VAL A 172 -16.69 -12.40 -10.68
CA VAL A 172 -15.32 -12.30 -11.19
C VAL A 172 -15.31 -11.55 -12.52
N LEU A 173 -14.34 -10.64 -12.70
CA LEU A 173 -14.17 -9.91 -13.96
C LEU A 173 -13.84 -10.87 -15.10
N LYS A 174 -14.63 -10.79 -16.16
CA LYS A 174 -14.32 -11.49 -17.41
C LYS A 174 -13.23 -10.74 -18.19
N PRO A 175 -12.25 -11.42 -18.80
CA PRO A 175 -11.13 -10.79 -19.52
C PRO A 175 -11.55 -9.76 -20.57
N ALA A 176 -12.70 -9.98 -21.24
CA ALA A 176 -13.26 -9.07 -22.25
C ALA A 176 -13.60 -7.66 -21.70
N TYR A 177 -13.76 -7.53 -20.39
CA TYR A 177 -14.08 -6.25 -19.73
C TYR A 177 -12.89 -5.64 -18.99
N LYS A 178 -11.66 -6.15 -19.25
CA LYS A 178 -10.44 -5.60 -18.65
C LYS A 178 -10.29 -4.11 -18.98
N SER A 179 -10.09 -3.31 -17.95
CA SER A 179 -9.93 -1.86 -18.04
C SER A 179 -9.16 -1.32 -16.84
N PHE A 180 -8.93 -0.01 -16.76
CA PHE A 180 -8.29 0.61 -15.61
C PHE A 180 -9.14 0.54 -14.31
N VAL A 181 -10.46 0.41 -14.42
CA VAL A 181 -11.37 0.16 -13.28
C VAL A 181 -11.67 -1.34 -13.08
N GLY A 182 -10.89 -2.21 -13.70
CA GLY A 182 -11.03 -3.66 -13.62
C GLY A 182 -9.85 -4.35 -14.29
N MET A 183 -8.69 -4.37 -13.62
CA MET A 183 -7.44 -4.86 -14.18
C MET A 183 -7.30 -6.39 -14.07
N LEU A 184 -7.69 -6.96 -12.95
CA LEU A 184 -7.47 -8.36 -12.61
C LEU A 184 -8.78 -9.17 -12.65
N PRO A 185 -8.72 -10.49 -12.97
CA PRO A 185 -9.87 -11.38 -12.98
C PRO A 185 -10.25 -11.81 -11.55
N ILE A 186 -10.65 -10.84 -10.73
CA ILE A 186 -11.04 -10.99 -9.31
C ILE A 186 -12.51 -10.60 -9.11
N PRO A 187 -13.15 -11.03 -8.00
CA PRO A 187 -14.49 -10.58 -7.60
C PRO A 187 -14.59 -9.07 -7.41
N ILE A 188 -15.81 -8.54 -7.30
CA ILE A 188 -16.02 -7.11 -7.00
C ILE A 188 -15.40 -6.75 -5.64
N LEU A 189 -15.76 -7.51 -4.59
CA LEU A 189 -15.09 -7.46 -3.29
C LEU A 189 -14.10 -8.62 -3.25
N HIS A 190 -12.82 -8.32 -3.16
CA HIS A 190 -11.77 -9.32 -3.39
C HIS A 190 -11.16 -9.91 -2.11
N GLY A 191 -11.39 -9.29 -0.94
CA GLY A 191 -10.97 -9.82 0.36
C GLY A 191 -9.45 -9.88 0.59
N CYS A 192 -8.63 -9.39 -0.35
CA CYS A 192 -7.17 -9.45 -0.26
C CYS A 192 -6.58 -8.09 0.15
N THR A 193 -5.43 -8.11 0.81
CA THR A 193 -4.63 -6.90 1.01
C THR A 193 -3.95 -6.46 -0.29
N ILE A 194 -3.44 -5.24 -0.33
CA ILE A 194 -2.69 -4.77 -1.52
C ILE A 194 -1.39 -5.54 -1.73
N GLY A 195 -0.77 -6.03 -0.65
CA GLY A 195 0.40 -6.89 -0.70
C GLY A 195 0.10 -8.27 -1.25
N GLU A 196 -1.02 -8.88 -0.87
CA GLU A 196 -1.51 -10.14 -1.45
C GLU A 196 -1.84 -9.98 -2.94
N MET A 197 -2.47 -8.84 -3.33
CA MET A 197 -2.68 -8.51 -4.74
C MET A 197 -1.37 -8.42 -5.53
N ALA A 198 -0.33 -7.81 -4.95
CA ALA A 198 0.99 -7.74 -5.58
C ALA A 198 1.60 -9.11 -5.84
N GLN A 199 1.36 -10.10 -4.97
CA GLN A 199 1.84 -11.46 -5.16
C GLN A 199 1.05 -12.25 -6.22
N MET A 200 -0.16 -11.79 -6.55
CA MET A 200 -1.01 -12.41 -7.60
C MET A 200 -0.74 -11.84 -8.99
N ILE A 201 -0.10 -10.66 -9.09
CA ILE A 201 0.26 -9.98 -10.34
C ILE A 201 1.53 -10.60 -10.94
#